data_e0a1d79b02b00a161d30499386942778
#
_entry.id   e0a1d79b02b00a161d30499386942778
#
_cell.length_a   1.000
_cell.length_b   1.000
_cell.length_c   1.000
_cell.angle_alpha   90.00
_cell.angle_beta   90.00
_cell.angle_gamma   90.00
#
_symmetry.space_group_name_H-M   'P 1'
#
loop_
_entity.id
_entity.type
_entity.pdbx_description
1 polymer ?
#
loop_
_entity_poly.entity_id
_entity_poly.type
_entity_poly.pdbx_seq_one_letter_code
_entity_poly.pdbx_strand_id
1 'polypeptide(L)'
;MSSRTRLNRAYKNAKRLPFDDSSKIILFSDCHRGDNSFADDFANNRNIYYHALRHYYNEGFVYCELGDGDELWENLSFESIFSAHKNVHMLMKQFHDEDRLHMIWGNHDMVYRDPKYVEKHLSTFFDPKTGNDEDLFCGIQYHEALILEHKNTQQNLFLTHGHQADWWNYTFWKWSRFLVRILWKPLNVMGIADPTTPAKNYKELIKVERRTKRWIIENNNLITIVGHTHRPRFPEPGDIAYFNDGSCVHPRSITGLEIENGAISLIKWQIVTTEDGNLKIDRFLLEGPTKLADYKTD
;
A
#
# COMPACT_ATOMS: atom_id res chain seq x y z
N MET A 1 2.73 12.34 -21.02
CA MET A 1 1.33 12.05 -20.64
C MET A 1 1.00 12.83 -19.38
N SER A 2 -0.16 13.51 -19.31
CA SER A 2 -0.55 14.30 -18.11
C SER A 2 -0.96 13.40 -16.94
N SER A 3 -0.97 13.93 -15.70
CA SER A 3 -1.47 13.21 -14.53
C SER A 3 -2.93 12.77 -14.70
N ARG A 4 -3.77 13.67 -15.26
CA ARG A 4 -5.16 13.38 -15.60
C ARG A 4 -5.29 12.16 -16.55
N THR A 5 -4.49 12.14 -17.61
CA THR A 5 -4.53 11.02 -18.58
C THR A 5 -4.10 9.69 -17.94
N ARG A 6 -3.12 9.74 -17.03
CA ARG A 6 -2.66 8.53 -16.30
C ARG A 6 -3.72 8.02 -15.34
N LEU A 7 -4.34 8.89 -14.53
CA LEU A 7 -5.42 8.52 -13.61
C LEU A 7 -6.65 8.00 -14.39
N ASN A 8 -7.05 8.63 -15.51
CA ASN A 8 -8.12 8.12 -16.36
C ASN A 8 -7.82 6.72 -16.90
N ARG A 9 -6.57 6.47 -17.31
CA ARG A 9 -6.16 5.15 -17.78
C ARG A 9 -6.21 4.12 -16.66
N ALA A 10 -5.67 4.45 -15.48
CA ALA A 10 -5.71 3.58 -14.32
C ALA A 10 -7.15 3.23 -13.93
N TYR A 11 -8.04 4.22 -13.87
CA TYR A 11 -9.45 4.02 -13.59
C TYR A 11 -10.15 3.13 -14.64
N LYS A 12 -9.91 3.39 -15.93
CA LYS A 12 -10.51 2.61 -17.03
C LYS A 12 -10.09 1.14 -17.02
N ASN A 13 -8.84 0.86 -16.64
CA ASN A 13 -8.24 -0.48 -16.66
C ASN A 13 -8.26 -1.16 -15.27
N ALA A 14 -8.85 -0.53 -14.26
CA ALA A 14 -8.90 -1.05 -12.91
C ALA A 14 -9.66 -2.39 -12.84
N LYS A 15 -9.15 -3.31 -12.05
CA LYS A 15 -9.87 -4.54 -11.68
C LYS A 15 -11.04 -4.16 -10.77
N ARG A 16 -12.24 -4.63 -11.11
CA ARG A 16 -13.43 -4.42 -10.30
C ARG A 16 -13.64 -5.55 -9.32
N LEU A 17 -13.87 -5.21 -8.07
CA LEU A 17 -14.11 -6.13 -6.96
C LEU A 17 -15.45 -5.77 -6.31
N PRO A 18 -16.41 -6.70 -6.27
CA PRO A 18 -17.69 -6.45 -5.60
C PRO A 18 -17.50 -6.44 -4.09
N PHE A 19 -18.18 -5.51 -3.41
CA PHE A 19 -18.28 -5.49 -1.95
C PHE A 19 -19.69 -5.05 -1.51
N ASP A 20 -19.98 -5.19 -0.23
CA ASP A 20 -21.24 -4.75 0.41
C ASP A 20 -20.98 -4.36 1.88
N ASP A 21 -22.05 -3.99 2.62
CA ASP A 21 -21.92 -3.55 4.02
C ASP A 21 -21.37 -4.63 4.96
N SER A 22 -21.46 -5.91 4.58
CA SER A 22 -20.88 -7.02 5.37
C SER A 22 -19.41 -7.27 5.10
N SER A 23 -18.87 -6.63 4.06
CA SER A 23 -17.46 -6.79 3.66
C SER A 23 -16.53 -6.14 4.68
N LYS A 24 -15.42 -6.82 4.96
CA LYS A 24 -14.34 -6.35 5.81
C LYS A 24 -13.07 -6.20 4.96
N ILE A 25 -12.56 -5.00 4.80
CA ILE A 25 -11.41 -4.73 3.94
C ILE A 25 -10.41 -3.86 4.69
N ILE A 26 -9.15 -4.26 4.69
CA ILE A 26 -8.01 -3.46 5.20
C ILE A 26 -7.14 -3.01 4.04
N LEU A 27 -6.76 -1.75 4.06
CA LEU A 27 -5.90 -1.12 3.06
C LEU A 27 -4.62 -0.65 3.74
N PHE A 28 -3.47 -1.11 3.24
CA PHE A 28 -2.15 -0.61 3.58
C PHE A 28 -1.36 -0.30 2.32
N SER A 29 -0.42 0.63 2.39
CA SER A 29 0.54 0.94 1.34
C SER A 29 1.91 1.28 1.91
N ASP A 30 2.85 1.56 1.01
CA ASP A 30 4.15 2.13 1.36
C ASP A 30 4.83 1.36 2.50
N CYS A 31 4.87 0.03 2.35
CA CYS A 31 5.59 -0.84 3.27
C CYS A 31 7.10 -0.74 3.04
N HIS A 32 7.53 -0.62 1.76
CA HIS A 32 8.95 -0.56 1.39
C HIS A 32 9.77 -1.68 2.04
N ARG A 33 9.26 -2.93 2.00
CA ARG A 33 9.97 -4.09 2.54
C ARG A 33 11.31 -4.25 1.84
N GLY A 34 12.38 -4.15 2.60
CA GLY A 34 13.76 -4.23 2.12
C GLY A 34 14.46 -5.53 2.48
N ASP A 35 15.76 -5.48 2.63
CA ASP A 35 16.65 -6.64 2.89
C ASP A 35 17.08 -6.77 4.37
N ASN A 36 16.38 -6.09 5.28
CA ASN A 36 16.68 -6.00 6.72
C ASN A 36 18.05 -5.37 7.01
N SER A 37 18.62 -4.59 6.06
CA SER A 37 19.79 -3.75 6.31
C SER A 37 19.39 -2.45 7.02
N PHE A 38 20.37 -1.59 7.35
CA PHE A 38 20.10 -0.26 7.90
C PHE A 38 19.32 0.67 6.96
N ALA A 39 19.25 0.35 5.66
CA ALA A 39 18.47 1.08 4.67
C ALA A 39 17.01 0.59 4.59
N ASP A 40 16.66 -0.49 5.26
CA ASP A 40 15.31 -1.04 5.25
C ASP A 40 14.42 -0.30 6.26
N ASP A 41 13.67 0.67 5.76
CA ASP A 41 12.75 1.48 6.58
C ASP A 41 11.64 0.63 7.22
N PHE A 42 11.21 -0.46 6.58
CA PHE A 42 10.18 -1.37 7.10
C PHE A 42 10.65 -2.22 8.28
N ALA A 43 11.94 -2.52 8.37
CA ALA A 43 12.48 -3.43 9.39
C ALA A 43 12.06 -3.01 10.82
N ASN A 44 11.98 -1.70 11.08
CA ASN A 44 11.59 -1.16 12.39
C ASN A 44 10.10 -1.42 12.74
N ASN A 45 9.24 -1.55 11.72
CA ASN A 45 7.81 -1.73 11.89
C ASN A 45 7.33 -3.16 11.56
N ARG A 46 8.23 -4.05 11.13
CA ARG A 46 7.90 -5.42 10.73
C ARG A 46 7.02 -6.15 11.73
N ASN A 47 7.32 -6.03 13.02
CA ASN A 47 6.56 -6.73 14.07
C ASN A 47 5.18 -6.10 14.27
N ILE A 48 5.06 -4.76 14.18
CA ILE A 48 3.79 -4.05 14.27
C ILE A 48 2.91 -4.47 13.08
N TYR A 49 3.47 -4.43 11.87
CA TYR A 49 2.78 -4.82 10.66
C TYR A 49 2.34 -6.30 10.68
N TYR A 50 3.23 -7.21 11.07
CA TYR A 50 2.90 -8.63 11.17
C TYR A 50 1.76 -8.87 12.17
N HIS A 51 1.78 -8.20 13.32
CA HIS A 51 0.73 -8.29 14.34
C HIS A 51 -0.61 -7.77 13.81
N ALA A 52 -0.60 -6.59 13.19
CA ALA A 52 -1.79 -5.99 12.56
C ALA A 52 -2.36 -6.89 11.46
N LEU A 53 -1.51 -7.36 10.54
CA LEU A 53 -1.95 -8.21 9.44
C LEU A 53 -2.50 -9.55 9.95
N ARG A 54 -1.91 -10.14 11.00
CA ARG A 54 -2.43 -11.35 11.67
C ARG A 54 -3.79 -11.12 12.30
N HIS A 55 -4.01 -9.97 12.93
CA HIS A 55 -5.32 -9.58 13.45
C HIS A 55 -6.36 -9.56 12.33
N TYR A 56 -6.10 -8.87 11.21
CA TYR A 56 -7.02 -8.79 10.08
C TYR A 56 -7.28 -10.15 9.41
N TYR A 57 -6.25 -10.99 9.34
CA TYR A 57 -6.42 -12.36 8.84
C TYR A 57 -7.43 -13.13 9.69
N ASN A 58 -7.25 -13.12 11.01
CA ASN A 58 -8.10 -13.84 11.96
C ASN A 58 -9.54 -13.30 12.01
N GLU A 59 -9.72 -11.98 11.81
CA GLU A 59 -11.02 -11.30 11.76
C GLU A 59 -11.74 -11.44 10.40
N GLY A 60 -11.14 -12.14 9.43
CA GLY A 60 -11.76 -12.42 8.13
C GLY A 60 -11.72 -11.26 7.14
N PHE A 61 -10.82 -10.31 7.31
CA PHE A 61 -10.66 -9.20 6.36
C PHE A 61 -10.06 -9.65 5.02
N VAL A 62 -10.43 -8.96 3.96
CA VAL A 62 -9.71 -8.92 2.69
C VAL A 62 -8.59 -7.90 2.82
N TYR A 63 -7.39 -8.23 2.40
CA TYR A 63 -6.26 -7.33 2.38
C TYR A 63 -6.01 -6.78 0.96
N CYS A 64 -6.01 -5.46 0.82
CA CYS A 64 -5.58 -4.77 -0.39
C CYS A 64 -4.31 -3.96 -0.10
N GLU A 65 -3.19 -4.31 -0.75
CA GLU A 65 -1.95 -3.53 -0.69
C GLU A 65 -1.92 -2.52 -1.84
N LEU A 66 -1.84 -1.22 -1.50
CA LEU A 66 -1.99 -0.13 -2.47
C LEU A 66 -0.66 0.34 -3.09
N GLY A 67 0.32 -0.55 -3.23
CA GLY A 67 1.60 -0.30 -3.89
C GLY A 67 2.74 0.10 -2.94
N ASP A 68 3.94 0.13 -3.50
CA ASP A 68 5.20 0.30 -2.77
C ASP A 68 5.31 -0.69 -1.59
N GLY A 69 4.85 -1.92 -1.85
CA GLY A 69 4.97 -3.02 -0.91
C GLY A 69 6.41 -3.46 -0.72
N ASP A 70 7.13 -3.66 -1.83
CA ASP A 70 8.51 -4.12 -1.85
C ASP A 70 9.47 -3.05 -2.41
N GLU A 71 10.60 -2.85 -1.71
CA GLU A 71 11.62 -1.84 -2.07
C GLU A 71 12.56 -2.38 -3.17
N LEU A 72 12.07 -2.43 -4.40
CA LEU A 72 12.82 -2.93 -5.56
C LEU A 72 13.62 -1.85 -6.29
N TRP A 73 13.63 -0.62 -5.81
CA TRP A 73 14.61 0.37 -6.25
C TRP A 73 15.96 0.16 -5.60
N GLU A 74 15.99 -0.12 -4.30
CA GLU A 74 17.21 -0.37 -3.54
C GLU A 74 17.69 -1.81 -3.64
N ASN A 75 16.76 -2.77 -3.71
CA ASN A 75 17.06 -4.19 -3.71
C ASN A 75 17.04 -4.77 -5.13
N LEU A 76 17.95 -5.73 -5.37
CA LEU A 76 18.14 -6.29 -6.71
C LEU A 76 17.04 -7.28 -7.07
N SER A 77 16.50 -7.99 -6.07
CA SER A 77 15.56 -9.07 -6.30
C SER A 77 14.58 -9.21 -5.14
N PHE A 78 13.43 -9.83 -5.45
CA PHE A 78 12.41 -10.18 -4.47
C PHE A 78 12.94 -11.23 -3.46
N GLU A 79 13.80 -12.13 -3.88
CA GLU A 79 14.31 -13.22 -3.04
C GLU A 79 15.04 -12.70 -1.79
N SER A 80 15.77 -11.58 -1.90
CA SER A 80 16.43 -10.95 -0.76
C SER A 80 15.42 -10.36 0.23
N ILE A 81 14.37 -9.71 -0.29
CA ILE A 81 13.27 -9.15 0.49
C ILE A 81 12.47 -10.27 1.18
N PHE A 82 12.13 -11.32 0.42
CA PHE A 82 11.45 -12.50 0.95
C PHE A 82 12.23 -13.15 2.10
N SER A 83 13.54 -13.35 1.92
CA SER A 83 14.39 -13.94 2.96
C SER A 83 14.40 -13.10 4.24
N ALA A 84 14.44 -11.77 4.11
CA ALA A 84 14.43 -10.84 5.24
C ALA A 84 13.09 -10.79 5.98
N HIS A 85 11.98 -10.92 5.24
CA HIS A 85 10.62 -10.77 5.75
C HIS A 85 9.73 -12.01 5.49
N LYS A 86 10.34 -13.23 5.51
CA LYS A 86 9.66 -14.50 5.20
C LYS A 86 8.34 -14.66 5.98
N ASN A 87 8.33 -14.34 7.26
CA ASN A 87 7.13 -14.46 8.10
C ASN A 87 5.96 -13.57 7.62
N VAL A 88 6.25 -12.37 7.12
CA VAL A 88 5.25 -11.44 6.57
C VAL A 88 4.68 -12.02 5.27
N HIS A 89 5.53 -12.43 4.33
CA HIS A 89 5.08 -13.01 3.07
C HIS A 89 4.31 -14.32 3.25
N MET A 90 4.73 -15.16 4.21
CA MET A 90 3.99 -16.38 4.54
C MET A 90 2.59 -16.10 5.13
N LEU A 91 2.43 -14.97 5.84
CA LEU A 91 1.11 -14.53 6.28
C LEU A 91 0.29 -13.98 5.10
N MET A 92 0.91 -13.19 4.21
CA MET A 92 0.26 -12.71 2.98
C MET A 92 -0.16 -13.89 2.09
N LYS A 93 0.66 -14.96 2.05
CA LYS A 93 0.29 -16.21 1.36
C LYS A 93 -1.01 -16.80 1.90
N GLN A 94 -1.26 -16.79 3.21
CA GLN A 94 -2.50 -17.27 3.77
C GLN A 94 -3.72 -16.48 3.26
N PHE A 95 -3.61 -15.16 3.13
CA PHE A 95 -4.66 -14.35 2.48
C PHE A 95 -4.82 -14.73 1.00
N HIS A 96 -3.70 -14.95 0.29
CA HIS A 96 -3.73 -15.33 -1.13
C HIS A 96 -4.40 -16.69 -1.34
N ASP A 97 -4.05 -17.68 -0.54
CA ASP A 97 -4.60 -19.05 -0.63
C ASP A 97 -6.14 -19.08 -0.38
N GLU A 98 -6.69 -18.03 0.28
CA GLU A 98 -8.11 -17.86 0.55
C GLU A 98 -8.80 -16.81 -0.36
N ASP A 99 -8.17 -16.40 -1.46
CA ASP A 99 -8.65 -15.37 -2.38
C ASP A 99 -8.94 -14.00 -1.70
N ARG A 100 -8.25 -13.70 -0.60
CA ARG A 100 -8.39 -12.48 0.21
C ARG A 100 -7.21 -11.51 0.07
N LEU A 101 -6.36 -11.65 -0.96
CA LEU A 101 -5.23 -10.76 -1.23
C LEU A 101 -5.38 -10.07 -2.58
N HIS A 102 -5.35 -8.74 -2.59
CA HIS A 102 -5.35 -7.96 -3.81
C HIS A 102 -4.19 -6.96 -3.81
N MET A 103 -3.42 -6.92 -4.89
CA MET A 103 -2.18 -6.19 -4.98
C MET A 103 -2.23 -5.10 -6.06
N ILE A 104 -1.86 -3.88 -5.69
CA ILE A 104 -1.57 -2.79 -6.62
C ILE A 104 -0.05 -2.61 -6.64
N TRP A 105 0.54 -2.32 -7.80
CA TRP A 105 1.94 -1.93 -7.88
C TRP A 105 2.11 -0.41 -7.74
N GLY A 106 3.16 0.01 -7.05
CA GLY A 106 3.56 1.40 -6.90
C GLY A 106 4.72 1.78 -7.82
N ASN A 107 5.46 2.82 -7.49
CA ASN A 107 6.65 3.20 -8.27
C ASN A 107 7.90 2.43 -7.84
N HIS A 108 8.04 2.03 -6.58
CA HIS A 108 9.19 1.25 -6.09
C HIS A 108 9.15 -0.22 -6.52
N ASP A 109 7.97 -0.75 -6.69
CA ASP A 109 7.73 -2.12 -7.14
C ASP A 109 7.07 -2.21 -8.54
N MET A 110 7.25 -1.18 -9.37
CA MET A 110 6.67 -1.06 -10.73
C MET A 110 7.04 -2.22 -11.67
N VAL A 111 8.01 -3.03 -11.35
CA VAL A 111 8.35 -4.25 -12.11
C VAL A 111 7.22 -5.27 -12.05
N TYR A 112 6.38 -5.26 -11.03
CA TYR A 112 5.22 -6.15 -10.87
C TYR A 112 4.10 -5.89 -11.89
N ARG A 113 4.17 -4.81 -12.65
CA ARG A 113 3.28 -4.61 -13.80
C ARG A 113 3.52 -5.61 -14.93
N ASP A 114 4.67 -6.31 -14.93
CA ASP A 114 4.98 -7.38 -15.89
C ASP A 114 4.59 -8.74 -15.29
N PRO A 115 3.51 -9.38 -15.79
CA PRO A 115 3.06 -10.67 -15.26
C PRO A 115 4.12 -11.77 -15.36
N LYS A 116 5.02 -11.69 -16.35
CA LYS A 116 6.12 -12.67 -16.47
C LYS A 116 7.15 -12.53 -15.36
N TYR A 117 7.40 -11.27 -14.93
CA TYR A 117 8.26 -11.02 -13.77
C TYR A 117 7.63 -11.59 -12.50
N VAL A 118 6.33 -11.31 -12.29
CA VAL A 118 5.57 -11.80 -11.13
C VAL A 118 5.57 -13.33 -11.09
N GLU A 119 5.21 -13.98 -12.18
CA GLU A 119 5.20 -15.44 -12.28
C GLU A 119 6.58 -16.04 -11.98
N LYS A 120 7.65 -15.47 -12.55
CA LYS A 120 9.01 -15.98 -12.37
C LYS A 120 9.55 -15.84 -10.95
N HIS A 121 9.23 -14.74 -10.24
CA HIS A 121 9.90 -14.40 -8.98
C HIS A 121 9.02 -14.56 -7.74
N LEU A 122 7.69 -14.58 -7.90
CA LEU A 122 6.77 -14.61 -6.77
C LEU A 122 5.96 -15.91 -6.66
N SER A 123 5.99 -16.78 -7.67
CA SER A 123 5.18 -18.01 -7.66
C SER A 123 5.68 -19.05 -6.66
N THR A 124 7.00 -19.16 -6.50
CA THR A 124 7.62 -20.17 -5.65
C THR A 124 8.79 -19.58 -4.85
N PHE A 125 9.18 -20.26 -3.79
CA PHE A 125 10.39 -19.98 -3.03
C PHE A 125 11.10 -21.29 -2.65
N PHE A 126 12.42 -21.26 -2.57
CA PHE A 126 13.19 -22.41 -2.08
C PHE A 126 13.09 -22.51 -0.55
N ASP A 127 12.63 -23.67 -0.05
CA ASP A 127 12.64 -23.94 1.39
C ASP A 127 13.84 -24.83 1.77
N PRO A 128 14.84 -24.27 2.49
CA PRO A 128 16.01 -25.03 2.93
C PRO A 128 15.70 -26.22 3.83
N LYS A 129 14.52 -26.25 4.48
CA LYS A 129 14.12 -27.36 5.35
C LYS A 129 13.69 -28.59 4.58
N THR A 130 12.96 -28.39 3.48
CA THR A 130 12.49 -29.49 2.61
C THR A 130 13.47 -29.77 1.47
N GLY A 131 14.34 -28.80 1.14
CA GLY A 131 15.24 -28.85 -0.02
C GLY A 131 14.53 -28.70 -1.36
N ASN A 132 13.26 -28.24 -1.38
CA ASN A 132 12.44 -28.10 -2.57
C ASN A 132 11.94 -26.66 -2.75
N ASP A 133 11.49 -26.39 -3.97
CA ASP A 133 10.70 -25.18 -4.24
C ASP A 133 9.25 -25.41 -3.77
N GLU A 134 8.75 -24.47 -2.99
CA GLU A 134 7.38 -24.47 -2.44
C GLU A 134 6.60 -23.32 -3.05
N ASP A 135 5.28 -23.48 -3.21
CA ASP A 135 4.39 -22.44 -3.70
C ASP A 135 4.37 -21.23 -2.76
N LEU A 136 4.43 -20.03 -3.32
CA LEU A 136 4.28 -18.77 -2.58
C LEU A 136 3.00 -18.03 -3.02
N PHE A 137 3.06 -17.31 -4.13
CA PHE A 137 1.93 -16.55 -4.67
C PHE A 137 1.59 -17.03 -6.10
N CYS A 138 1.37 -18.32 -6.26
CA CYS A 138 1.07 -18.90 -7.57
C CYS A 138 -0.19 -18.27 -8.16
N GLY A 139 -0.08 -17.69 -9.37
CA GLY A 139 -1.20 -17.05 -10.06
C GLY A 139 -1.61 -15.66 -9.57
N ILE A 140 -0.87 -15.06 -8.62
CA ILE A 140 -1.16 -13.69 -8.15
C ILE A 140 -1.08 -12.67 -9.29
N GLN A 141 -1.96 -11.68 -9.26
CA GLN A 141 -2.00 -10.60 -10.22
C GLN A 141 -1.83 -9.26 -9.52
N TYR A 142 -0.92 -8.44 -10.03
CA TYR A 142 -0.78 -7.05 -9.64
C TYR A 142 -1.51 -6.14 -10.62
N HIS A 143 -2.21 -5.15 -10.10
CA HIS A 143 -3.00 -4.19 -10.88
C HIS A 143 -2.45 -2.77 -10.77
N GLU A 144 -2.73 -1.89 -11.75
CA GLU A 144 -2.44 -0.45 -11.62
C GLU A 144 -3.41 0.23 -10.66
N ALA A 145 -4.62 -0.32 -10.56
CA ALA A 145 -5.68 0.19 -9.69
C ALA A 145 -6.77 -0.88 -9.49
N LEU A 146 -7.55 -0.69 -8.44
CA LEU A 146 -8.76 -1.46 -8.16
C LEU A 146 -9.97 -0.52 -8.07
N ILE A 147 -11.16 -1.03 -8.34
CA ILE A 147 -12.43 -0.38 -8.02
C ILE A 147 -13.21 -1.33 -7.12
N LEU A 148 -13.47 -0.92 -5.90
CA LEU A 148 -14.47 -1.57 -5.06
C LEU A 148 -15.83 -1.08 -5.50
N GLU A 149 -16.71 -2.00 -5.91
CA GLU A 149 -18.03 -1.72 -6.47
C GLU A 149 -19.10 -2.24 -5.51
N HIS A 150 -19.85 -1.30 -4.89
CA HIS A 150 -20.82 -1.67 -3.90
C HIS A 150 -22.05 -2.29 -4.56
N LYS A 151 -22.34 -3.57 -4.25
CA LYS A 151 -23.39 -4.39 -4.89
C LYS A 151 -24.78 -3.74 -4.89
N ASN A 152 -25.14 -3.07 -3.78
CA ASN A 152 -26.51 -2.56 -3.59
C ASN A 152 -26.66 -1.10 -3.99
N THR A 153 -25.61 -0.27 -3.75
CA THR A 153 -25.70 1.20 -3.92
C THR A 153 -25.06 1.70 -5.20
N GLN A 154 -24.36 0.83 -5.93
CA GLN A 154 -23.55 1.17 -7.11
C GLN A 154 -22.45 2.21 -6.83
N GLN A 155 -22.16 2.48 -5.56
CA GLN A 155 -21.08 3.36 -5.16
C GLN A 155 -19.74 2.71 -5.47
N ASN A 156 -18.86 3.44 -6.11
CA ASN A 156 -17.52 2.99 -6.45
C ASN A 156 -16.47 3.66 -5.55
N LEU A 157 -15.48 2.89 -5.10
CA LEU A 157 -14.28 3.41 -4.46
C LEU A 157 -13.10 3.09 -5.38
N PHE A 158 -12.38 4.12 -5.81
CA PHE A 158 -11.20 3.98 -6.67
C PHE A 158 -9.94 3.91 -5.83
N LEU A 159 -9.23 2.80 -5.92
CA LEU A 159 -7.99 2.51 -5.19
C LEU A 159 -6.82 2.52 -6.17
N THR A 160 -5.80 3.32 -5.90
CA THR A 160 -4.58 3.36 -6.71
C THR A 160 -3.42 3.84 -5.83
N HIS A 161 -2.19 3.52 -6.19
CA HIS A 161 -1.06 3.94 -5.36
C HIS A 161 -0.93 5.48 -5.25
N GLY A 162 -1.20 6.24 -6.33
CA GLY A 162 -1.10 7.71 -6.33
C GLY A 162 0.10 8.27 -7.11
N HIS A 163 1.14 7.48 -7.39
CA HIS A 163 2.28 7.89 -8.22
C HIS A 163 1.88 8.29 -9.64
N GLN A 164 0.67 7.93 -10.10
CA GLN A 164 0.08 8.39 -11.37
C GLN A 164 -0.05 9.92 -11.43
N ALA A 165 -0.21 10.57 -10.28
CA ALA A 165 -0.23 12.03 -10.17
C ALA A 165 1.17 12.64 -10.07
N ASP A 166 2.20 11.85 -9.85
CA ASP A 166 3.61 12.24 -9.82
C ASP A 166 4.25 12.06 -11.20
N TRP A 167 4.63 13.19 -11.84
CA TRP A 167 5.19 13.13 -13.19
C TRP A 167 6.58 12.52 -13.22
N TRP A 168 7.41 12.82 -12.23
CA TRP A 168 8.80 12.38 -12.19
C TRP A 168 8.92 10.89 -11.91
N ASN A 169 8.34 10.42 -10.82
CA ASN A 169 8.39 9.01 -10.42
C ASN A 169 7.68 8.08 -11.41
N TYR A 170 6.65 8.57 -12.09
CA TYR A 170 5.99 7.80 -13.15
C TYR A 170 6.82 7.70 -14.44
N THR A 171 7.47 8.81 -14.86
CA THR A 171 8.11 8.87 -16.19
C THR A 171 9.53 8.34 -16.16
N PHE A 172 10.28 8.67 -15.11
CA PHE A 172 11.72 8.39 -14.99
C PHE A 172 12.05 7.31 -13.94
N TRP A 173 11.10 6.45 -13.61
CA TRP A 173 11.29 5.42 -12.58
C TRP A 173 12.54 4.54 -12.78
N LYS A 174 12.92 4.20 -14.03
CA LYS A 174 14.13 3.41 -14.32
C LYS A 174 15.42 4.18 -13.96
N TRP A 175 15.44 5.49 -14.23
CA TRP A 175 16.55 6.37 -13.89
C TRP A 175 16.60 6.63 -12.38
N SER A 176 15.46 6.88 -11.77
CA SER A 176 15.35 7.05 -10.32
C SER A 176 15.82 5.79 -9.60
N ARG A 177 15.37 4.61 -10.04
CA ARG A 177 15.84 3.32 -9.51
C ARG A 177 17.35 3.12 -9.64
N PHE A 178 17.92 3.48 -10.79
CA PHE A 178 19.36 3.37 -11.01
C PHE A 178 20.15 4.28 -10.06
N LEU A 179 19.73 5.54 -9.93
CA LEU A 179 20.38 6.51 -9.03
C LEU A 179 20.24 6.12 -7.56
N VAL A 180 19.05 5.69 -7.13
CA VAL A 180 18.79 5.23 -5.77
C VAL A 180 19.70 4.06 -5.44
N ARG A 181 19.79 3.08 -6.32
CA ARG A 181 20.58 1.87 -6.11
C ARG A 181 22.09 2.13 -6.02
N ILE A 182 22.64 2.99 -6.90
CA ILE A 182 24.08 3.21 -6.97
C ILE A 182 24.55 4.30 -6.01
N LEU A 183 23.76 5.33 -5.81
CA LEU A 183 24.16 6.51 -5.03
C LEU A 183 23.52 6.51 -3.64
N TRP A 184 22.19 6.37 -3.57
CA TRP A 184 21.48 6.60 -2.31
C TRP A 184 21.51 5.40 -1.36
N LYS A 185 21.39 4.14 -1.82
CA LYS A 185 21.48 2.97 -0.94
C LYS A 185 22.80 2.94 -0.14
N PRO A 186 23.99 3.11 -0.74
CA PRO A 186 25.23 3.20 0.02
C PRO A 186 25.25 4.38 1.01
N LEU A 187 24.71 5.54 0.63
CA LEU A 187 24.65 6.72 1.49
C LEU A 187 23.67 6.53 2.65
N ASN A 188 22.52 5.91 2.42
CA ASN A 188 21.54 5.56 3.45
C ASN A 188 22.14 4.61 4.50
N VAL A 189 22.93 3.60 4.07
CA VAL A 189 23.66 2.70 4.98
C VAL A 189 24.66 3.49 5.83
N MET A 190 25.21 4.59 5.33
CA MET A 190 26.09 5.51 6.07
C MET A 190 25.34 6.57 6.89
N GLY A 191 23.99 6.50 6.95
CA GLY A 191 23.16 7.44 7.70
C GLY A 191 22.79 8.74 6.96
N ILE A 192 23.10 8.86 5.67
CA ILE A 192 22.77 10.02 4.84
C ILE A 192 21.47 9.74 4.10
N ALA A 193 20.35 10.30 4.57
CA ALA A 193 19.03 10.07 3.99
C ALA A 193 18.86 10.77 2.63
N ASP A 194 18.15 10.11 1.70
CA ASP A 194 17.77 10.67 0.40
C ASP A 194 16.78 11.84 0.58
N PRO A 195 17.15 13.09 0.18
CA PRO A 195 16.27 14.24 0.29
C PRO A 195 15.22 14.32 -0.84
N THR A 196 15.31 13.45 -1.86
CA THR A 196 14.49 13.55 -3.08
C THR A 196 13.21 12.75 -3.03
N THR A 197 13.00 11.92 -2.00
CA THR A 197 11.77 11.13 -1.86
C THR A 197 10.54 12.05 -1.71
N PRO A 198 9.40 11.73 -2.37
CA PRO A 198 8.16 12.51 -2.23
C PRO A 198 7.72 12.66 -0.77
N ALA A 199 7.88 11.62 0.04
CA ALA A 199 7.58 11.63 1.47
C ALA A 199 8.33 12.72 2.25
N LYS A 200 9.54 13.08 1.82
CA LYS A 200 10.39 14.14 2.43
C LYS A 200 10.24 15.49 1.73
N ASN A 201 9.79 15.53 0.46
CA ASN A 201 9.63 16.75 -0.31
C ASN A 201 8.19 17.30 -0.23
N TYR A 202 7.92 18.14 0.76
CA TYR A 202 6.60 18.73 1.02
C TYR A 202 5.98 19.41 -0.22
N LYS A 203 6.78 20.07 -1.08
CA LYS A 203 6.27 20.77 -2.27
C LYS A 203 5.74 19.79 -3.32
N GLU A 204 6.41 18.67 -3.56
CA GLU A 204 5.96 17.66 -4.52
C GLU A 204 4.72 16.93 -3.99
N LEU A 205 4.68 16.63 -2.70
CA LEU A 205 3.53 16.04 -2.03
C LEU A 205 2.25 16.87 -2.24
N ILE A 206 2.31 18.19 -1.99
CA ILE A 206 1.16 19.10 -2.25
C ILE A 206 0.74 19.07 -3.72
N LYS A 207 1.68 18.97 -4.65
CA LYS A 207 1.36 18.90 -6.08
C LYS A 207 0.63 17.61 -6.44
N VAL A 208 1.07 16.47 -5.89
CA VAL A 208 0.43 15.15 -6.08
C VAL A 208 -0.99 15.20 -5.54
N GLU A 209 -1.17 15.60 -4.29
CA GLU A 209 -2.48 15.73 -3.65
C GLU A 209 -3.41 16.66 -4.45
N ARG A 210 -2.94 17.86 -4.82
CA ARG A 210 -3.73 18.82 -5.62
C ARG A 210 -4.16 18.28 -6.99
N ARG A 211 -3.28 17.53 -7.67
CA ARG A 211 -3.62 16.93 -8.97
C ARG A 211 -4.63 15.82 -8.84
N THR A 212 -4.51 15.00 -7.79
CA THR A 212 -5.47 13.92 -7.50
C THR A 212 -6.82 14.52 -7.12
N LYS A 213 -6.87 15.49 -6.21
CA LYS A 213 -8.12 16.18 -5.82
C LYS A 213 -8.82 16.84 -7.01
N ARG A 214 -8.07 17.46 -7.93
CA ARG A 214 -8.67 18.01 -9.17
C ARG A 214 -9.31 16.91 -10.02
N TRP A 215 -8.66 15.77 -10.14
CA TRP A 215 -9.18 14.64 -10.89
C TRP A 215 -10.45 14.08 -10.22
N ILE A 216 -10.51 14.01 -8.90
CA ILE A 216 -11.69 13.57 -8.13
C ILE A 216 -12.89 14.48 -8.42
N ILE A 217 -12.70 15.81 -8.38
CA ILE A 217 -13.76 16.79 -8.70
C ILE A 217 -14.26 16.58 -10.13
N GLU A 218 -13.36 16.37 -11.10
CA GLU A 218 -13.72 16.13 -12.51
C GLU A 218 -14.43 14.78 -12.72
N ASN A 219 -14.43 13.89 -11.73
CA ASN A 219 -15.08 12.57 -11.76
C ASN A 219 -16.17 12.45 -10.67
N ASN A 220 -16.98 13.49 -10.51
CA ASN A 220 -18.15 13.52 -9.62
C ASN A 220 -17.81 13.17 -8.15
N ASN A 221 -16.76 13.76 -7.65
CA ASN A 221 -16.26 13.52 -6.28
C ASN A 221 -16.12 12.03 -5.91
N LEU A 222 -15.67 11.21 -6.88
CA LEU A 222 -15.47 9.78 -6.71
C LEU A 222 -14.56 9.52 -5.50
N ILE A 223 -15.01 8.70 -4.56
CA ILE A 223 -14.18 8.27 -3.43
C ILE A 223 -12.89 7.66 -3.98
N THR A 224 -11.78 8.28 -3.63
CA THR A 224 -10.47 7.88 -4.13
C THR A 224 -9.51 7.67 -2.97
N ILE A 225 -8.94 6.48 -2.89
CA ILE A 225 -8.02 6.07 -1.84
C ILE A 225 -6.64 5.86 -2.46
N VAL A 226 -5.63 6.50 -1.88
CA VAL A 226 -4.24 6.45 -2.36
C VAL A 226 -3.26 6.26 -1.22
N GLY A 227 -2.02 5.84 -1.54
CA GLY A 227 -0.83 5.88 -0.71
C GLY A 227 0.17 6.95 -1.16
N HIS A 228 1.43 6.55 -1.43
CA HIS A 228 2.52 7.28 -2.08
C HIS A 228 3.06 8.51 -1.33
N THR A 229 2.22 9.26 -0.67
CA THR A 229 2.66 10.48 0.03
C THR A 229 3.02 10.26 1.48
N HIS A 230 2.80 9.06 2.01
CA HIS A 230 3.03 8.65 3.38
C HIS A 230 2.33 9.55 4.43
N ARG A 231 1.29 10.29 4.02
CA ARG A 231 0.56 11.20 4.92
C ARG A 231 -0.90 10.82 4.95
N PRO A 232 -1.40 10.27 6.04
CA PRO A 232 -2.79 9.90 6.15
C PRO A 232 -3.70 11.10 5.93
N ARG A 233 -4.80 10.88 5.22
CA ARG A 233 -5.85 11.86 4.94
C ARG A 233 -7.21 11.21 5.07
N PHE A 234 -8.08 11.85 5.80
CA PHE A 234 -9.45 11.45 5.98
C PHE A 234 -10.34 12.69 5.83
N PRO A 235 -11.08 12.84 4.70
CA PRO A 235 -11.93 14.00 4.48
C PRO A 235 -13.22 13.90 5.30
N GLU A 236 -13.80 15.04 5.66
CA GLU A 236 -15.16 15.09 6.18
C GLU A 236 -16.18 14.87 5.04
N PRO A 237 -17.39 14.34 5.35
CA PRO A 237 -18.50 14.33 4.39
C PRO A 237 -18.77 15.73 3.84
N GLY A 238 -18.88 15.83 2.50
CA GLY A 238 -19.04 17.12 1.81
C GLY A 238 -17.73 17.71 1.29
N ASP A 239 -16.59 17.28 1.79
CA ASP A 239 -15.28 17.61 1.23
C ASP A 239 -14.96 16.78 -0.02
N ILE A 240 -13.81 17.10 -0.65
CA ILE A 240 -13.28 16.27 -1.74
C ILE A 240 -12.92 14.90 -1.17
N ALA A 241 -13.54 13.84 -1.69
CA ALA A 241 -13.43 12.47 -1.20
C ALA A 241 -12.04 11.84 -1.51
N TYR A 242 -10.99 12.51 -1.02
CA TYR A 242 -9.58 12.14 -1.13
C TYR A 242 -9.09 11.52 0.16
N PHE A 243 -8.89 10.22 0.17
CA PHE A 243 -8.31 9.46 1.29
C PHE A 243 -6.86 9.10 1.00
N ASN A 244 -6.07 9.01 2.06
CA ASN A 244 -4.73 8.44 2.01
C ASN A 244 -4.51 7.56 3.24
N ASP A 245 -4.07 6.31 3.03
CA ASP A 245 -3.89 5.32 4.09
C ASP A 245 -2.62 5.55 4.93
N GLY A 246 -1.76 6.47 4.49
CA GLY A 246 -0.53 6.82 5.17
C GLY A 246 0.64 5.96 4.75
N SER A 247 1.22 5.17 5.66
CA SER A 247 2.41 4.37 5.38
C SER A 247 2.68 3.35 6.48
N CYS A 248 3.42 2.29 6.13
CA CYS A 248 3.92 1.30 7.08
C CYS A 248 5.36 1.58 7.55
N VAL A 249 5.98 2.70 7.14
CA VAL A 249 7.35 3.08 7.53
C VAL A 249 7.42 4.31 8.44
N HIS A 250 6.32 4.72 9.05
CA HIS A 250 6.34 5.76 10.09
C HIS A 250 7.14 5.28 11.32
N PRO A 251 7.87 6.17 12.00
CA PRO A 251 8.59 5.77 13.21
C PRO A 251 7.68 5.11 14.25
N ARG A 252 7.89 3.82 14.51
CA ARG A 252 7.21 3.00 15.53
C ARG A 252 5.68 2.90 15.38
N SER A 253 5.15 3.10 14.20
CA SER A 253 3.71 2.95 13.90
C SER A 253 3.47 2.70 12.43
N ILE A 254 2.30 2.14 12.13
CA ILE A 254 1.76 2.04 10.78
C ILE A 254 0.35 2.61 10.77
N THR A 255 -0.09 3.12 9.62
CA THR A 255 -1.45 3.59 9.39
C THR A 255 -2.09 2.85 8.25
N GLY A 256 -3.41 2.78 8.24
CA GLY A 256 -4.19 2.15 7.18
C GLY A 256 -5.64 2.60 7.22
N LEU A 257 -6.42 2.17 6.23
CA LEU A 257 -7.85 2.43 6.16
C LEU A 257 -8.61 1.10 6.25
N GLU A 258 -9.57 1.06 7.16
CA GLU A 258 -10.51 -0.06 7.30
C GLU A 258 -11.84 0.28 6.66
N ILE A 259 -12.43 -0.69 5.97
CA ILE A 259 -13.82 -0.63 5.50
C ILE A 259 -14.54 -1.80 6.14
N GLU A 260 -15.52 -1.51 6.98
CA GLU A 260 -16.33 -2.50 7.68
C GLU A 260 -17.70 -1.90 8.01
N ASN A 261 -18.76 -2.72 7.95
CA ASN A 261 -20.14 -2.30 8.25
C ASN A 261 -20.62 -1.09 7.41
N GLY A 262 -20.18 -1.00 6.13
CA GLY A 262 -20.51 0.10 5.23
C GLY A 262 -19.86 1.43 5.60
N ALA A 263 -18.87 1.43 6.49
CA ALA A 263 -18.15 2.61 6.96
C ALA A 263 -16.65 2.50 6.70
N ILE A 264 -15.97 3.65 6.60
CA ILE A 264 -14.51 3.76 6.46
C ILE A 264 -13.92 4.39 7.71
N SER A 265 -12.75 3.91 8.13
CA SER A 265 -12.01 4.40 9.29
C SER A 265 -10.52 4.53 8.98
N LEU A 266 -9.89 5.57 9.48
CA LEU A 266 -8.43 5.68 9.50
C LEU A 266 -7.91 5.15 10.82
N ILE A 267 -7.01 4.18 10.76
CA ILE A 267 -6.45 3.50 11.94
C ILE A 267 -4.94 3.62 12.02
N LYS A 268 -4.44 3.45 13.24
CA LYS A 268 -3.02 3.38 13.54
C LYS A 268 -2.73 2.19 14.43
N TRP A 269 -1.69 1.43 14.10
CA TRP A 269 -1.10 0.43 14.97
C TRP A 269 0.24 0.91 15.49
N GLN A 270 0.49 0.76 16.77
CA GLN A 270 1.75 1.17 17.40
C GLN A 270 2.07 0.32 18.63
N ILE A 271 3.35 0.36 19.03
CA ILE A 271 3.76 -0.20 20.31
C ILE A 271 3.41 0.79 21.42
N VAL A 272 2.76 0.30 22.46
CA VAL A 272 2.44 1.03 23.69
C VAL A 272 3.00 0.30 24.90
N THR A 273 3.23 1.02 25.97
CA THR A 273 3.57 0.45 27.29
C THR A 273 2.31 0.33 28.12
N THR A 274 2.03 -0.85 28.65
CA THR A 274 0.93 -1.10 29.58
C THR A 274 1.26 -0.56 30.98
N GLU A 275 0.25 -0.46 31.86
CA GLU A 275 0.45 -0.03 33.24
C GLU A 275 1.46 -0.89 34.01
N ASP A 276 1.53 -2.19 33.68
CA ASP A 276 2.50 -3.15 34.23
C ASP A 276 3.90 -3.06 33.63
N GLY A 277 4.14 -2.08 32.74
CA GLY A 277 5.44 -1.87 32.08
C GLY A 277 5.74 -2.80 30.89
N ASN A 278 4.80 -3.66 30.49
CA ASN A 278 4.96 -4.53 29.33
C ASN A 278 4.71 -3.78 28.03
N LEU A 279 5.40 -4.20 26.95
CA LEU A 279 5.15 -3.69 25.62
C LEU A 279 3.99 -4.46 24.95
N LYS A 280 3.08 -3.73 24.34
CA LYS A 280 1.93 -4.26 23.60
C LYS A 280 1.81 -3.54 22.26
N ILE A 281 1.42 -4.24 21.21
CA ILE A 281 0.99 -3.62 19.95
C ILE A 281 -0.52 -3.41 20.06
N ASP A 282 -0.96 -2.18 19.81
CA ASP A 282 -2.35 -1.79 19.95
C ASP A 282 -2.86 -1.01 18.76
N ARG A 283 -4.20 -1.12 18.51
CA ARG A 283 -4.92 -0.46 17.44
C ARG A 283 -5.63 0.79 17.96
N PHE A 284 -5.45 1.91 17.27
CA PHE A 284 -6.08 3.18 17.58
C PHE A 284 -6.92 3.64 16.38
N LEU A 285 -8.14 4.08 16.65
CA LEU A 285 -8.94 4.82 15.70
C LEU A 285 -8.42 6.26 15.68
N LEU A 286 -8.03 6.75 14.49
CA LEU A 286 -7.62 8.14 14.30
C LEU A 286 -8.80 9.00 13.83
N GLU A 287 -9.55 8.52 12.81
CA GLU A 287 -10.71 9.20 12.23
C GLU A 287 -11.79 8.17 11.88
N GLY A 288 -13.04 8.61 11.86
CA GLY A 288 -14.20 7.76 11.59
C GLY A 288 -14.70 7.00 12.82
N PRO A 289 -15.47 5.89 12.67
CA PRO A 289 -16.00 5.39 11.41
C PRO A 289 -17.04 6.33 10.77
N THR A 290 -16.88 6.60 9.48
CA THR A 290 -17.81 7.43 8.71
C THR A 290 -18.47 6.57 7.63
N LYS A 291 -19.79 6.65 7.48
CA LYS A 291 -20.50 5.84 6.49
C LYS A 291 -20.08 6.22 5.07
N LEU A 292 -19.78 5.25 4.24
CA LEU A 292 -19.45 5.46 2.84
C LEU A 292 -20.59 6.22 2.10
N ALA A 293 -21.83 5.96 2.49
CA ALA A 293 -23.00 6.65 1.93
C ALA A 293 -22.98 8.16 2.14
N ASP A 294 -22.32 8.68 3.19
CA ASP A 294 -22.25 10.11 3.50
C ASP A 294 -21.32 10.88 2.53
N TYR A 295 -20.51 10.16 1.73
CA TYR A 295 -19.65 10.73 0.68
C TYR A 295 -20.31 10.73 -0.72
N LYS A 296 -21.58 10.36 -0.81
CA LYS A 296 -22.32 10.47 -2.09
C LYS A 296 -22.56 11.95 -2.39
N THR A 297 -22.24 12.33 -3.62
CA THR A 297 -22.76 13.57 -4.23
C THR A 297 -24.04 13.22 -4.97
N ASP A 298 -25.08 13.99 -4.73
CA ASP A 298 -26.36 13.95 -5.45
C ASP A 298 -26.17 14.15 -6.95
#